data_3916bf5ee8c94da8088e6d026053dfcc
#
_entry.id   3916bf5ee8c94da8088e6d026053dfcc
#
_cell.length_a   1.000
_cell.length_b   1.000
_cell.length_c   1.000
_cell.angle_alpha   90.00
_cell.angle_beta   90.00
_cell.angle_gamma   90.00
#
_symmetry.space_group_name_H-M   'P 1'
#
loop_
_entity.id
_entity.type
_entity.pdbx_description
1 polymer ?
#
loop_
_entity_poly.entity_id
_entity_poly.type
_entity_poly.pdbx_seq_one_letter_code
_entity_poly.pdbx_strand_id
1 'polypeptide(L)'
;MDFIINQSLKLVESGLVPDQAIRAAIRALSKKRLIQEGRYDPEQGAQRYMDVLNMLKHSQIAIETDKANEQHYELPTAFFEAVLGKRLKYSACFFPHDRTGLDEAEEFALQIYSDRAQLNDGQHILELGCGWGSFTLWMAERYPNAKITAVSNSATQRQHILSKAEKYGLMNIDVITCDVNVLELQQNAFDRVVSVEMFEHVRNYQKLFEKIQSWLKADGLLWCHIFCHRFLHYPFEIKSEYDWMSRYFFTGGLMPASSTFLHFQQHLELSQHWQWSGTHYEKTANAWLENMDHNAEQLKPLFEKVYAQDAAAWWQRWRIFFMACAELFGFEQGQEWIIGHFLFKKKAV
;
A
#
# COMPACT_ATOMS: atom_id res chain seq x y z
N MET A 1 -11.14 11.90 29.55
CA MET A 1 -9.97 12.05 28.64
C MET A 1 -10.43 12.04 27.18
N ASP A 2 -11.29 11.12 26.79
CA ASP A 2 -11.79 10.97 25.43
C ASP A 2 -12.57 12.19 24.88
N PHE A 3 -13.30 12.92 25.74
CA PHE A 3 -13.98 14.15 25.37
C PHE A 3 -13.02 15.26 24.90
N ILE A 4 -11.89 15.44 25.60
CA ILE A 4 -10.88 16.45 25.22
C ILE A 4 -10.21 16.06 23.91
N ILE A 5 -9.94 14.76 23.70
CA ILE A 5 -9.35 14.24 22.48
C ILE A 5 -10.28 14.46 21.30
N ASN A 6 -11.57 14.13 21.45
CA ASN A 6 -12.56 14.35 20.42
C ASN A 6 -12.71 15.83 20.04
N GLN A 7 -12.64 16.73 21.01
CA GLN A 7 -12.65 18.17 20.76
C GLN A 7 -11.38 18.61 19.97
N SER A 8 -10.22 18.08 20.35
CA SER A 8 -8.96 18.36 19.68
C SER A 8 -8.96 17.83 18.24
N LEU A 9 -9.46 16.61 18.00
CA LEU A 9 -9.60 16.05 16.66
C LEU A 9 -10.55 16.86 15.77
N LYS A 10 -11.70 17.27 16.31
CA LYS A 10 -12.62 18.16 15.58
C LYS A 10 -11.98 19.49 15.20
N LEU A 11 -11.16 20.07 16.10
CA LEU A 11 -10.43 21.29 15.82
C LEU A 11 -9.39 21.08 14.72
N VAL A 12 -8.68 19.96 14.71
CA VAL A 12 -7.73 19.60 13.66
C VAL A 12 -8.44 19.38 12.33
N GLU A 13 -9.56 18.65 12.34
CA GLU A 13 -10.38 18.37 11.14
C GLU A 13 -11.13 19.61 10.61
N SER A 14 -11.27 20.68 11.40
CA SER A 14 -11.84 21.96 10.94
C SER A 14 -10.88 22.82 10.10
N GLY A 15 -9.60 22.42 10.00
CA GLY A 15 -8.58 23.18 9.25
C GLY A 15 -8.04 24.42 9.97
N LEU A 16 -8.39 24.61 11.25
CA LEU A 16 -7.95 25.78 12.03
C LEU A 16 -6.56 25.60 12.65
N VAL A 17 -6.06 24.36 12.70
CA VAL A 17 -4.74 24.06 13.26
C VAL A 17 -3.69 24.12 12.14
N PRO A 18 -2.58 24.87 12.31
CA PRO A 18 -1.51 24.94 11.32
C PRO A 18 -0.87 23.55 11.06
N ASP A 19 -0.51 23.26 9.82
CA ASP A 19 0.10 21.99 9.40
C ASP A 19 1.33 21.63 10.23
N GLN A 20 2.17 22.59 10.60
CA GLN A 20 3.34 22.36 11.43
C GLN A 20 2.99 21.78 12.82
N ALA A 21 1.90 22.25 13.43
CA ALA A 21 1.42 21.73 14.70
C ALA A 21 0.82 20.32 14.54
N ILE A 22 0.09 20.06 13.45
CA ILE A 22 -0.42 18.72 13.11
C ILE A 22 0.75 17.75 12.93
N ARG A 23 1.75 18.10 12.14
CA ARG A 23 2.94 17.28 11.89
C ARG A 23 3.71 16.99 13.19
N ALA A 24 3.87 18.00 14.07
CA ALA A 24 4.50 17.79 15.38
C ALA A 24 3.72 16.80 16.26
N ALA A 25 2.38 16.88 16.26
CA ALA A 25 1.52 15.94 16.97
C ALA A 25 1.64 14.50 16.38
N ILE A 26 1.69 14.36 15.06
CA ILE A 26 1.89 13.06 14.39
C ILE A 26 3.23 12.45 14.80
N ARG A 27 4.33 13.21 14.81
CA ARG A 27 5.65 12.72 15.29
C ARG A 27 5.60 12.26 16.75
N ALA A 28 4.90 13.00 17.61
CA ALA A 28 4.73 12.62 19.02
C ALA A 28 3.93 11.30 19.15
N LEU A 29 2.87 11.11 18.34
CA LEU A 29 2.09 9.89 18.29
C LEU A 29 2.91 8.70 17.74
N SER A 30 3.73 8.92 16.72
CA SER A 30 4.65 7.92 16.17
C SER A 30 5.66 7.45 17.23
N LYS A 31 6.26 8.38 17.98
CA LYS A 31 7.13 8.04 19.12
C LYS A 31 6.40 7.26 20.21
N LYS A 32 5.16 7.65 20.53
CA LYS A 32 4.32 6.93 21.49
C LYS A 32 4.03 5.51 21.00
N ARG A 33 3.74 5.33 19.69
CA ARG A 33 3.52 4.01 19.08
C ARG A 33 4.75 3.12 19.24
N LEU A 34 5.96 3.61 18.95
CA LEU A 34 7.20 2.85 19.14
C LEU A 34 7.35 2.32 20.57
N ILE A 35 7.07 3.17 21.58
CA ILE A 35 7.12 2.76 23.00
C ILE A 35 6.05 1.70 23.28
N GLN A 36 4.82 1.91 22.84
CA GLN A 36 3.71 1.00 23.07
C GLN A 36 3.94 -0.38 22.45
N GLU A 37 4.58 -0.43 21.27
CA GLU A 37 4.86 -1.70 20.57
C GLU A 37 6.16 -2.37 21.03
N GLY A 38 6.84 -1.83 22.07
CA GLY A 38 8.02 -2.46 22.66
C GLY A 38 9.32 -2.22 21.86
N ARG A 39 9.41 -1.10 21.10
CA ARG A 39 10.61 -0.79 20.29
C ARG A 39 11.89 -0.73 21.14
N TYR A 40 11.77 -0.30 22.38
CA TYR A 40 12.87 -0.11 23.33
C TYR A 40 12.88 -1.15 24.45
N ASP A 41 12.02 -2.17 24.37
CA ASP A 41 11.92 -3.30 25.28
C ASP A 41 11.95 -4.59 24.44
N PRO A 42 13.10 -5.26 24.32
CA PRO A 42 13.25 -6.43 23.45
C PRO A 42 12.33 -7.59 23.82
N GLU A 43 12.07 -7.80 25.11
CA GLU A 43 11.23 -8.89 25.60
C GLU A 43 9.76 -8.62 25.26
N GLN A 44 9.27 -7.42 25.56
CA GLN A 44 7.91 -6.99 25.22
C GLN A 44 7.70 -6.98 23.70
N GLY A 45 8.65 -6.44 22.94
CA GLY A 45 8.60 -6.41 21.46
C GLY A 45 8.55 -7.80 20.85
N ALA A 46 9.36 -8.73 21.34
CA ALA A 46 9.36 -10.12 20.89
C ALA A 46 8.05 -10.83 21.20
N GLN A 47 7.50 -10.64 22.42
CA GLN A 47 6.21 -11.24 22.79
C GLN A 47 5.09 -10.74 21.86
N ARG A 48 4.96 -9.41 21.68
CA ARG A 48 3.96 -8.82 20.77
C ARG A 48 4.11 -9.32 19.33
N TYR A 49 5.34 -9.41 18.85
CA TYR A 49 5.63 -9.94 17.52
C TYR A 49 5.08 -11.37 17.37
N MET A 50 5.33 -12.25 18.35
CA MET A 50 4.84 -13.63 18.34
C MET A 50 3.32 -13.71 18.46
N ASP A 51 2.70 -12.84 19.24
CA ASP A 51 1.23 -12.78 19.38
C ASP A 51 0.58 -12.44 18.03
N VAL A 52 1.15 -11.46 17.30
CA VAL A 52 0.67 -11.10 15.96
C VAL A 52 0.87 -12.25 14.97
N LEU A 53 2.04 -12.91 14.95
CA LEU A 53 2.27 -14.07 14.08
C LEU A 53 1.25 -15.18 14.34
N ASN A 54 0.94 -15.45 15.62
CA ASN A 54 -0.06 -16.44 15.97
C ASN A 54 -1.47 -16.04 15.50
N MET A 55 -1.84 -14.78 15.64
CA MET A 55 -3.09 -14.25 15.10
C MET A 55 -3.17 -14.46 13.58
N LEU A 56 -2.11 -14.14 12.83
CA LEU A 56 -2.06 -14.26 11.37
C LEU A 56 -2.29 -15.70 10.90
N LYS A 57 -1.67 -16.68 11.55
CA LYS A 57 -1.80 -18.10 11.18
C LYS A 57 -3.22 -18.64 11.31
N HIS A 58 -4.04 -18.06 12.16
CA HIS A 58 -5.41 -18.51 12.43
C HIS A 58 -6.49 -17.67 11.71
N SER A 59 -6.10 -16.61 11.00
CA SER A 59 -7.01 -15.71 10.30
C SER A 59 -7.43 -16.26 8.92
N GLN A 60 -8.41 -15.59 8.30
CA GLN A 60 -8.65 -15.66 6.86
C GLN A 60 -7.49 -15.00 6.10
N ILE A 61 -7.44 -15.12 4.77
CA ILE A 61 -6.38 -14.50 3.96
C ILE A 61 -6.43 -12.98 4.11
N ALA A 62 -7.59 -12.37 3.94
CA ALA A 62 -7.82 -10.95 4.16
C ALA A 62 -9.10 -10.73 4.96
N ILE A 63 -9.16 -9.65 5.74
CA ILE A 63 -10.32 -9.23 6.50
C ILE A 63 -10.74 -7.83 6.08
N GLU A 64 -12.02 -7.45 6.31
CA GLU A 64 -12.52 -6.08 6.05
C GLU A 64 -12.25 -5.58 4.62
N THR A 65 -12.27 -6.49 3.63
CA THR A 65 -11.96 -6.17 2.22
C THR A 65 -12.90 -5.13 1.63
N ASP A 66 -14.17 -5.11 2.04
CA ASP A 66 -15.17 -4.11 1.62
C ASP A 66 -14.84 -2.74 2.21
N LYS A 67 -14.47 -2.67 3.50
CA LYS A 67 -14.11 -1.40 4.15
C LYS A 67 -12.82 -0.81 3.58
N ALA A 68 -11.84 -1.63 3.23
CA ALA A 68 -10.64 -1.16 2.57
C ALA A 68 -10.98 -0.48 1.23
N ASN A 69 -11.94 -1.03 0.47
CA ASN A 69 -12.43 -0.42 -0.76
C ASN A 69 -13.14 0.91 -0.48
N GLU A 70 -14.06 0.95 0.47
CA GLU A 70 -14.78 2.18 0.83
C GLU A 70 -13.80 3.28 1.27
N GLN A 71 -12.84 2.98 2.13
CA GLN A 71 -11.91 3.96 2.68
C GLN A 71 -10.90 4.53 1.66
N HIS A 72 -10.41 3.71 0.75
CA HIS A 72 -9.37 4.12 -0.19
C HIS A 72 -9.91 4.59 -1.55
N TYR A 73 -11.14 4.20 -1.95
CA TYR A 73 -11.63 4.39 -3.31
C TYR A 73 -13.01 5.04 -3.40
N GLU A 74 -13.47 5.67 -2.32
CA GLU A 74 -14.74 6.40 -2.29
C GLU A 74 -14.73 7.65 -3.18
N LEU A 75 -13.55 8.29 -3.31
CA LEU A 75 -13.36 9.43 -4.20
C LEU A 75 -13.28 8.99 -5.67
N PRO A 76 -13.83 9.80 -6.59
CA PRO A 76 -13.75 9.56 -8.02
C PRO A 76 -12.29 9.50 -8.51
N THR A 77 -12.05 8.78 -9.61
CA THR A 77 -10.73 8.67 -10.27
C THR A 77 -10.08 10.04 -10.51
N ALA A 78 -10.87 11.06 -10.81
CA ALA A 78 -10.40 12.44 -11.01
C ALA A 78 -9.63 13.01 -9.81
N PHE A 79 -9.93 12.59 -8.58
CA PHE A 79 -9.13 12.95 -7.42
C PHE A 79 -7.71 12.37 -7.52
N PHE A 80 -7.61 11.08 -7.81
CA PHE A 80 -6.32 10.40 -7.93
C PHE A 80 -5.52 10.91 -9.13
N GLU A 81 -6.17 11.22 -10.26
CA GLU A 81 -5.53 11.84 -11.43
C GLU A 81 -4.96 13.24 -11.13
N ALA A 82 -5.55 13.98 -10.20
CA ALA A 82 -5.06 15.31 -9.82
C ALA A 82 -4.00 15.29 -8.70
N VAL A 83 -3.97 14.22 -7.89
CA VAL A 83 -3.11 14.11 -6.69
C VAL A 83 -1.86 13.28 -6.96
N LEU A 84 -2.00 12.15 -7.66
CA LEU A 84 -0.90 11.25 -7.97
C LEU A 84 -0.09 11.74 -9.19
N GLY A 85 1.03 11.09 -9.47
CA GLY A 85 1.77 11.34 -10.70
C GLY A 85 1.12 10.68 -11.93
N LYS A 86 1.76 10.79 -13.08
CA LYS A 86 1.23 10.33 -14.38
C LYS A 86 0.90 8.84 -14.45
N ARG A 87 1.59 8.02 -13.67
CA ARG A 87 1.34 6.57 -13.60
C ARG A 87 0.27 6.19 -12.59
N LEU A 88 -0.30 7.15 -11.86
CA LEU A 88 -1.30 6.92 -10.82
C LEU A 88 -0.84 5.91 -9.76
N LYS A 89 0.42 6.00 -9.36
CA LYS A 89 1.03 5.12 -8.39
C LYS A 89 0.65 5.52 -6.97
N TYR A 90 -0.37 4.87 -6.41
CA TYR A 90 -0.85 5.09 -5.03
C TYR A 90 -0.10 4.20 -4.04
N SER A 91 1.23 4.34 -4.03
CA SER A 91 2.19 3.63 -3.17
C SER A 91 3.54 4.34 -3.19
N ALA A 92 4.48 3.98 -2.31
CA ALA A 92 5.79 4.64 -2.22
C ALA A 92 6.52 4.67 -3.56
N CYS A 93 6.98 5.85 -3.99
CA CYS A 93 7.81 6.07 -5.17
C CYS A 93 9.30 6.04 -4.79
N PHE A 94 10.20 6.08 -5.76
CA PHE A 94 11.64 6.08 -5.52
C PHE A 94 12.29 7.37 -6.04
N PHE A 95 12.90 8.13 -5.13
CA PHE A 95 13.55 9.41 -5.43
C PHE A 95 15.08 9.25 -5.37
N PRO A 96 15.76 8.97 -6.48
CA PRO A 96 17.22 8.80 -6.50
C PRO A 96 17.97 10.06 -6.11
N HIS A 97 17.37 11.24 -6.35
CA HIS A 97 17.97 12.55 -6.08
C HIS A 97 16.92 13.51 -5.49
N ASP A 98 17.38 14.57 -4.82
CA ASP A 98 16.49 15.57 -4.20
C ASP A 98 15.67 16.38 -5.23
N ARG A 99 16.13 16.47 -6.46
CA ARG A 99 15.44 17.18 -7.55
C ARG A 99 14.47 16.32 -8.36
N THR A 100 14.37 15.04 -8.05
CA THR A 100 13.46 14.13 -8.75
C THR A 100 12.01 14.54 -8.49
N GLY A 101 11.24 14.76 -9.55
CA GLY A 101 9.81 15.02 -9.46
C GLY A 101 9.01 13.73 -9.24
N LEU A 102 7.71 13.87 -8.87
CA LEU A 102 6.85 12.72 -8.60
C LEU A 102 6.71 11.77 -9.81
N ASP A 103 6.51 12.32 -11.01
CA ASP A 103 6.38 11.52 -12.24
C ASP A 103 7.63 10.68 -12.53
N GLU A 104 8.81 11.25 -12.33
CA GLU A 104 10.07 10.52 -12.50
C GLU A 104 10.26 9.48 -11.39
N ALA A 105 9.87 9.81 -10.15
CA ALA A 105 9.95 8.90 -9.01
C ALA A 105 9.03 7.67 -9.19
N GLU A 106 7.86 7.83 -9.81
CA GLU A 106 6.98 6.73 -10.22
C GLU A 106 7.69 5.82 -11.24
N GLU A 107 8.27 6.38 -12.31
CA GLU A 107 8.99 5.61 -13.35
C GLU A 107 10.20 4.87 -12.78
N PHE A 108 11.01 5.51 -11.92
CA PHE A 108 12.13 4.84 -11.26
C PHE A 108 11.66 3.66 -10.39
N ALA A 109 10.58 3.85 -9.63
CA ALA A 109 10.03 2.78 -8.81
C ALA A 109 9.57 1.59 -9.67
N LEU A 110 8.81 1.84 -10.74
CA LEU A 110 8.29 0.80 -11.64
C LEU A 110 9.43 0.06 -12.37
N GLN A 111 10.48 0.76 -12.78
CA GLN A 111 11.66 0.12 -13.37
C GLN A 111 12.37 -0.80 -12.36
N ILE A 112 12.58 -0.32 -11.11
CA ILE A 112 13.20 -1.14 -10.05
C ILE A 112 12.34 -2.38 -9.72
N TYR A 113 11.00 -2.25 -9.75
CA TYR A 113 10.09 -3.37 -9.55
C TYR A 113 10.29 -4.43 -10.63
N SER A 114 10.31 -3.99 -11.88
CA SER A 114 10.54 -4.87 -13.02
C SER A 114 11.87 -5.61 -12.92
N ASP A 115 12.96 -4.89 -12.62
CA ASP A 115 14.29 -5.47 -12.48
C ASP A 115 14.35 -6.49 -11.35
N ARG A 116 13.79 -6.14 -10.16
CA ARG A 116 13.78 -7.02 -8.98
C ARG A 116 12.86 -8.21 -9.13
N ALA A 117 11.72 -8.06 -9.81
CA ALA A 117 10.81 -9.14 -10.15
C ALA A 117 11.31 -9.99 -11.33
N GLN A 118 12.41 -9.59 -11.99
CA GLN A 118 12.99 -10.25 -13.16
C GLN A 118 11.95 -10.40 -14.29
N LEU A 119 11.25 -9.30 -14.60
CA LEU A 119 10.23 -9.29 -15.65
C LEU A 119 10.90 -9.28 -17.03
N ASN A 120 10.33 -10.05 -17.94
CA ASN A 120 10.76 -10.12 -19.33
C ASN A 120 9.55 -10.20 -20.26
N ASP A 121 9.74 -9.76 -21.49
CA ASP A 121 8.71 -9.87 -22.51
C ASP A 121 8.36 -11.35 -22.80
N GLY A 122 7.11 -11.62 -23.15
CA GLY A 122 6.60 -12.97 -23.38
C GLY A 122 6.20 -13.76 -22.13
N GLN A 123 6.44 -13.25 -20.92
CA GLN A 123 5.99 -13.88 -19.67
C GLN A 123 4.49 -13.76 -19.47
N HIS A 124 3.91 -14.72 -18.72
CA HIS A 124 2.58 -14.58 -18.13
C HIS A 124 2.75 -14.06 -16.70
N ILE A 125 2.31 -12.83 -16.46
CA ILE A 125 2.50 -12.09 -15.22
C ILE A 125 1.14 -11.93 -14.52
N LEU A 126 1.08 -12.25 -13.23
CA LEU A 126 -0.06 -11.96 -12.36
C LEU A 126 0.29 -10.78 -11.46
N GLU A 127 -0.55 -9.75 -11.44
CA GLU A 127 -0.47 -8.67 -10.45
C GLU A 127 -1.62 -8.79 -9.45
N LEU A 128 -1.27 -8.97 -8.17
CA LEU A 128 -2.22 -9.01 -7.05
C LEU A 128 -2.33 -7.64 -6.40
N GLY A 129 -3.53 -7.04 -6.43
CA GLY A 129 -3.78 -5.70 -5.90
C GLY A 129 -3.32 -4.62 -6.87
N CYS A 130 -3.84 -4.61 -8.11
CA CYS A 130 -3.36 -3.72 -9.17
C CYS A 130 -3.70 -2.22 -8.99
N GLY A 131 -4.55 -1.85 -8.01
CA GLY A 131 -4.94 -0.47 -7.75
C GLY A 131 -5.46 0.23 -9.02
N TRP A 132 -4.99 1.43 -9.28
CA TRP A 132 -5.35 2.20 -10.49
C TRP A 132 -4.61 1.75 -11.76
N GLY A 133 -3.88 0.61 -11.69
CA GLY A 133 -3.20 0.01 -12.84
C GLY A 133 -1.82 0.61 -13.14
N SER A 134 -1.21 1.28 -12.18
CA SER A 134 0.11 1.89 -12.35
C SER A 134 1.13 0.90 -12.92
N PHE A 135 1.32 -0.23 -12.27
CA PHE A 135 2.28 -1.23 -12.71
C PHE A 135 1.72 -2.09 -13.85
N THR A 136 0.41 -2.43 -13.83
CA THR A 136 -0.27 -3.18 -14.90
C THR A 136 -0.06 -2.51 -16.27
N LEU A 137 -0.41 -1.22 -16.39
CA LEU A 137 -0.30 -0.48 -17.65
C LEU A 137 1.16 -0.28 -18.07
N TRP A 138 2.05 0.02 -17.13
CA TRP A 138 3.48 0.15 -17.37
C TRP A 138 4.09 -1.17 -17.90
N MET A 139 3.76 -2.30 -17.31
CA MET A 139 4.19 -3.62 -17.79
C MET A 139 3.67 -3.90 -19.20
N ALA A 140 2.41 -3.58 -19.48
CA ALA A 140 1.78 -3.81 -20.77
C ALA A 140 2.43 -3.00 -21.90
N GLU A 141 2.78 -1.73 -21.62
CA GLU A 141 3.54 -0.88 -22.56
C GLU A 141 4.95 -1.42 -22.80
N ARG A 142 5.62 -1.87 -21.75
CA ARG A 142 7.03 -2.27 -21.77
C ARG A 142 7.24 -3.66 -22.36
N TYR A 143 6.28 -4.55 -22.17
CA TYR A 143 6.34 -5.97 -22.54
C TYR A 143 5.13 -6.35 -23.42
N PRO A 144 5.13 -5.96 -24.69
CA PRO A 144 3.96 -6.10 -25.56
C PRO A 144 3.59 -7.56 -25.87
N ASN A 145 4.52 -8.51 -25.75
CA ASN A 145 4.27 -9.94 -25.93
C ASN A 145 3.97 -10.67 -24.61
N ALA A 146 4.09 -10.01 -23.47
CA ALA A 146 3.69 -10.59 -22.17
C ALA A 146 2.17 -10.64 -22.05
N LYS A 147 1.65 -11.62 -21.32
CA LYS A 147 0.24 -11.65 -20.89
C LYS A 147 0.15 -11.19 -19.45
N ILE A 148 -0.61 -10.13 -19.19
CA ILE A 148 -0.77 -9.57 -17.85
C ILE A 148 -2.18 -9.85 -17.35
N THR A 149 -2.27 -10.56 -16.22
CA THR A 149 -3.50 -10.76 -15.47
C THR A 149 -3.43 -9.91 -14.21
N ALA A 150 -4.29 -8.91 -14.09
CA ALA A 150 -4.34 -7.99 -12.97
C ALA A 150 -5.59 -8.27 -12.11
N VAL A 151 -5.43 -8.29 -10.79
CA VAL A 151 -6.52 -8.56 -9.85
C VAL A 151 -6.73 -7.37 -8.93
N SER A 152 -7.98 -6.92 -8.84
CA SER A 152 -8.45 -5.93 -7.88
C SER A 152 -9.80 -6.36 -7.32
N ASN A 153 -10.13 -5.96 -6.10
CA ASN A 153 -11.48 -6.12 -5.54
C ASN A 153 -12.41 -4.92 -5.89
N SER A 154 -11.96 -3.96 -6.70
CA SER A 154 -12.69 -2.75 -7.10
C SER A 154 -13.10 -2.78 -8.58
N ALA A 155 -14.40 -2.76 -8.86
CA ALA A 155 -14.94 -2.64 -10.21
C ALA A 155 -14.58 -1.29 -10.87
N THR A 156 -14.51 -0.23 -10.09
CA THR A 156 -14.13 1.11 -10.58
C THR A 156 -12.67 1.12 -11.07
N GLN A 157 -11.76 0.50 -10.34
CA GLN A 157 -10.36 0.36 -10.76
C GLN A 157 -10.25 -0.48 -12.03
N ARG A 158 -10.96 -1.60 -12.11
CA ARG A 158 -11.01 -2.41 -13.33
C ARG A 158 -11.47 -1.59 -14.54
N GLN A 159 -12.55 -0.84 -14.41
CA GLN A 159 -13.08 -0.01 -15.50
C GLN A 159 -12.07 1.04 -15.95
N HIS A 160 -11.39 1.70 -15.00
CA HIS A 160 -10.35 2.67 -15.28
C HIS A 160 -9.19 2.04 -16.08
N ILE A 161 -8.66 0.90 -15.61
CA ILE A 161 -7.54 0.21 -16.27
C ILE A 161 -7.91 -0.18 -17.70
N LEU A 162 -9.09 -0.77 -17.91
CA LEU A 162 -9.54 -1.19 -19.24
C LEU A 162 -9.73 0.01 -20.18
N SER A 163 -10.28 1.12 -19.68
CA SER A 163 -10.42 2.36 -20.48
C SER A 163 -9.06 2.95 -20.88
N LYS A 164 -8.06 2.94 -19.96
CA LYS A 164 -6.70 3.37 -20.28
C LYS A 164 -6.01 2.41 -21.27
N ALA A 165 -6.19 1.11 -21.09
CA ALA A 165 -5.66 0.10 -21.99
C ALA A 165 -6.20 0.29 -23.43
N GLU A 166 -7.52 0.46 -23.59
CA GLU A 166 -8.15 0.77 -24.87
C GLU A 166 -7.57 2.04 -25.50
N LYS A 167 -7.51 3.12 -24.71
CA LYS A 167 -6.96 4.41 -25.16
C LYS A 167 -5.52 4.32 -25.66
N TYR A 168 -4.70 3.45 -25.05
CA TYR A 168 -3.28 3.28 -25.41
C TYR A 168 -3.04 2.10 -26.35
N GLY A 169 -4.09 1.38 -26.77
CA GLY A 169 -3.97 0.23 -27.67
C GLY A 169 -3.30 -0.99 -27.04
N LEU A 170 -3.39 -1.14 -25.71
CA LEU A 170 -2.79 -2.26 -24.99
C LEU A 170 -3.75 -3.45 -24.99
N MET A 171 -3.39 -4.52 -25.70
CA MET A 171 -4.26 -5.70 -25.92
C MET A 171 -3.86 -6.90 -25.06
N ASN A 172 -2.84 -6.77 -24.24
CA ASN A 172 -2.21 -7.86 -23.48
C ASN A 172 -2.56 -7.86 -21.99
N ILE A 173 -3.64 -7.17 -21.62
CA ILE A 173 -4.13 -7.06 -20.21
C ILE A 173 -5.47 -7.77 -20.06
N ASP A 174 -5.59 -8.57 -19.01
CA ASP A 174 -6.85 -9.08 -18.48
C ASP A 174 -7.03 -8.62 -17.03
N VAL A 175 -8.18 -8.03 -16.68
CA VAL A 175 -8.43 -7.50 -15.34
C VAL A 175 -9.59 -8.27 -14.69
N ILE A 176 -9.32 -8.89 -13.55
CA ILE A 176 -10.27 -9.68 -12.75
C ILE A 176 -10.67 -8.87 -11.52
N THR A 177 -12.00 -8.72 -11.31
CA THR A 177 -12.50 -8.19 -10.04
C THR A 177 -12.88 -9.36 -9.14
N CYS A 178 -12.07 -9.57 -8.08
CA CYS A 178 -12.27 -10.69 -7.15
C CYS A 178 -11.62 -10.41 -5.79
N ASP A 179 -12.27 -10.89 -4.71
CA ASP A 179 -11.66 -10.93 -3.39
C ASP A 179 -10.60 -12.04 -3.34
N VAL A 180 -9.44 -11.75 -2.78
CA VAL A 180 -8.31 -12.70 -2.67
C VAL A 180 -8.65 -13.94 -1.85
N ASN A 181 -9.61 -13.85 -0.94
CA ASN A 181 -10.09 -15.00 -0.14
C ASN A 181 -10.67 -16.12 -1.03
N VAL A 182 -11.40 -15.74 -2.07
CA VAL A 182 -12.09 -16.67 -2.98
C VAL A 182 -11.48 -16.74 -4.38
N LEU A 183 -10.39 -16.00 -4.62
CA LEU A 183 -9.70 -16.00 -5.91
C LEU A 183 -9.14 -17.39 -6.23
N GLU A 184 -9.55 -17.96 -7.34
CA GLU A 184 -9.02 -19.20 -7.90
C GLU A 184 -8.52 -18.95 -9.32
N LEU A 185 -7.28 -19.34 -9.59
CA LEU A 185 -6.63 -19.16 -10.89
C LEU A 185 -6.06 -20.49 -11.40
N GLN A 186 -5.74 -20.52 -12.69
CA GLN A 186 -5.15 -21.71 -13.32
C GLN A 186 -3.80 -22.06 -12.66
N GLN A 187 -3.66 -23.35 -12.33
CA GLN A 187 -2.41 -23.88 -11.76
C GLN A 187 -1.28 -23.86 -12.78
N ASN A 188 -0.06 -23.62 -12.29
CA ASN A 188 1.17 -23.61 -13.09
C ASN A 188 1.10 -22.71 -14.34
N ALA A 189 0.39 -21.58 -14.25
CA ALA A 189 0.14 -20.69 -15.38
C ALA A 189 1.09 -19.49 -15.45
N PHE A 190 1.59 -19.01 -14.31
CA PHE A 190 2.30 -17.73 -14.22
C PHE A 190 3.80 -17.90 -14.07
N ASP A 191 4.56 -17.13 -14.87
CA ASP A 191 6.01 -17.00 -14.74
C ASP A 191 6.37 -16.11 -13.58
N ARG A 192 5.57 -15.06 -13.35
CA ARG A 192 5.76 -14.08 -12.27
C ARG A 192 4.45 -13.75 -11.60
N VAL A 193 4.51 -13.60 -10.29
CA VAL A 193 3.47 -12.96 -9.49
C VAL A 193 4.09 -11.71 -8.88
N VAL A 194 3.44 -10.56 -9.04
CA VAL A 194 3.89 -9.28 -8.48
C VAL A 194 2.80 -8.67 -7.62
N SER A 195 3.18 -7.92 -6.59
CA SER A 195 2.24 -7.21 -5.73
C SER A 195 2.89 -5.98 -5.11
N VAL A 196 2.14 -4.87 -5.06
CA VAL A 196 2.60 -3.59 -4.51
C VAL A 196 1.59 -3.08 -3.49
N GLU A 197 2.03 -2.94 -2.23
CA GLU A 197 1.25 -2.43 -1.09
C GLU A 197 -0.17 -3.05 -0.97
N MET A 198 -0.25 -4.36 -1.13
CA MET A 198 -1.47 -5.13 -0.93
C MET A 198 -1.32 -6.12 0.25
N PHE A 199 -0.10 -6.63 0.47
CA PHE A 199 0.15 -7.63 1.51
C PHE A 199 -0.04 -7.08 2.93
N GLU A 200 -0.06 -5.78 3.13
CA GLU A 200 -0.41 -5.12 4.38
C GLU A 200 -1.89 -5.29 4.75
N HIS A 201 -2.73 -5.63 3.79
CA HIS A 201 -4.14 -5.99 3.97
C HIS A 201 -4.35 -7.50 4.14
N VAL A 202 -3.28 -8.30 3.99
CA VAL A 202 -3.32 -9.77 4.16
C VAL A 202 -3.05 -10.12 5.63
N ARG A 203 -3.86 -11.05 6.15
CA ARG A 203 -3.70 -11.61 7.50
C ARG A 203 -3.01 -12.96 7.45
N ASN A 204 -3.41 -13.87 6.58
CA ASN A 204 -2.84 -15.21 6.52
C ASN A 204 -1.92 -15.37 5.31
N TYR A 205 -0.65 -15.02 5.49
CA TYR A 205 0.38 -15.15 4.46
C TYR A 205 0.62 -16.61 4.05
N GLN A 206 0.48 -17.56 4.99
CA GLN A 206 0.69 -18.97 4.67
C GLN A 206 -0.30 -19.47 3.63
N LYS A 207 -1.61 -19.20 3.83
CA LYS A 207 -2.65 -19.57 2.87
C LYS A 207 -2.51 -18.84 1.54
N LEU A 208 -2.13 -17.56 1.56
CA LEU A 208 -1.89 -16.84 0.32
C LEU A 208 -0.68 -17.39 -0.44
N PHE A 209 0.42 -17.68 0.25
CA PHE A 209 1.61 -18.29 -0.38
C PHE A 209 1.35 -19.69 -0.93
N GLU A 210 0.49 -20.48 -0.29
CA GLU A 210 0.02 -21.76 -0.82
C GLU A 210 -0.71 -21.59 -2.17
N LYS A 211 -1.67 -20.64 -2.24
CA LYS A 211 -2.35 -20.31 -3.50
C LYS A 211 -1.37 -19.84 -4.57
N ILE A 212 -0.50 -18.90 -4.24
CA ILE A 212 0.50 -18.36 -5.17
C ILE A 212 1.43 -19.48 -5.67
N GLN A 213 1.89 -20.37 -4.79
CA GLN A 213 2.69 -21.52 -5.19
C GLN A 213 1.98 -22.38 -6.23
N SER A 214 0.67 -22.62 -6.06
CA SER A 214 -0.12 -23.43 -6.99
C SER A 214 -0.24 -22.77 -8.38
N TRP A 215 -0.31 -21.45 -8.44
CA TRP A 215 -0.45 -20.68 -9.68
C TRP A 215 0.87 -20.50 -10.42
N LEU A 216 1.99 -20.45 -9.71
CA LEU A 216 3.33 -20.31 -10.29
C LEU A 216 3.77 -21.58 -11.05
N LYS A 217 4.42 -21.38 -12.19
CA LYS A 217 5.20 -22.43 -12.89
C LYS A 217 6.34 -22.92 -12.00
N ALA A 218 7.03 -23.97 -12.43
CA ALA A 218 8.10 -24.59 -11.63
C ALA A 218 9.24 -23.62 -11.30
N ASP A 219 9.61 -22.75 -12.23
CA ASP A 219 10.63 -21.70 -12.12
C ASP A 219 10.04 -20.31 -11.85
N GLY A 220 8.75 -20.28 -11.52
CA GLY A 220 8.02 -19.04 -11.26
C GLY A 220 8.47 -18.34 -9.98
N LEU A 221 8.38 -17.00 -9.98
CA LEU A 221 8.79 -16.15 -8.85
C LEU A 221 7.63 -15.28 -8.38
N LEU A 222 7.55 -15.09 -7.05
CA LEU A 222 6.75 -14.03 -6.44
C LEU A 222 7.68 -12.88 -6.07
N TRP A 223 7.35 -11.68 -6.50
CA TRP A 223 7.94 -10.45 -5.99
C TRP A 223 6.88 -9.57 -5.33
N CYS A 224 7.20 -8.99 -4.16
CA CYS A 224 6.31 -8.04 -3.53
C CYS A 224 7.05 -6.84 -2.92
N HIS A 225 6.39 -5.70 -2.95
CA HIS A 225 6.72 -4.46 -2.28
C HIS A 225 5.70 -4.24 -1.17
N ILE A 226 6.18 -3.99 0.04
CA ILE A 226 5.37 -3.62 1.19
C ILE A 226 5.97 -2.41 1.91
N PHE A 227 5.14 -1.60 2.53
CA PHE A 227 5.64 -0.78 3.63
C PHE A 227 5.73 -1.64 4.90
N CYS A 228 6.72 -1.38 5.73
CA CYS A 228 6.94 -2.17 6.95
C CYS A 228 7.71 -1.38 8.00
N HIS A 229 7.68 -1.86 9.24
CA HIS A 229 8.61 -1.40 10.26
C HIS A 229 9.85 -2.30 10.31
N ARG A 230 11.00 -1.77 10.65
CA ARG A 230 12.25 -2.57 10.71
C ARG A 230 12.16 -3.76 11.64
N PHE A 231 11.46 -3.64 12.77
CA PHE A 231 11.46 -4.65 13.84
C PHE A 231 10.07 -5.00 14.34
N LEU A 232 9.14 -4.04 14.37
CA LEU A 232 7.83 -4.18 15.01
C LEU A 232 6.79 -4.72 14.04
N HIS A 233 5.87 -5.51 14.58
CA HIS A 233 4.73 -6.05 13.85
C HIS A 233 3.46 -5.78 14.64
N TYR A 234 2.53 -5.01 14.10
CA TYR A 234 1.29 -4.66 14.78
C TYR A 234 0.12 -4.45 13.83
N PRO A 235 -1.12 -4.82 14.25
CA PRO A 235 -2.32 -4.54 13.48
C PRO A 235 -2.79 -3.10 13.69
N PHE A 236 -3.48 -2.55 12.68
CA PHE A 236 -4.24 -1.31 12.79
C PHE A 236 -5.63 -1.62 13.33
N GLU A 237 -5.82 -1.45 14.63
CA GLU A 237 -7.06 -1.71 15.35
C GLU A 237 -7.65 -0.40 15.89
N ILE A 238 -8.98 -0.34 16.03
CA ILE A 238 -9.67 0.79 16.63
C ILE A 238 -9.92 0.44 18.11
N LYS A 239 -9.00 0.85 18.99
CA LYS A 239 -9.11 0.66 20.46
C LYS A 239 -9.44 1.94 21.18
N SER A 240 -9.17 3.10 20.56
CA SER A 240 -9.34 4.41 21.17
C SER A 240 -9.62 5.48 20.12
N GLU A 241 -9.92 6.69 20.57
CA GLU A 241 -10.06 7.87 19.69
C GLU A 241 -8.75 8.28 19.03
N TYR A 242 -7.59 7.86 19.54
CA TYR A 242 -6.29 8.10 18.91
C TYR A 242 -6.02 7.24 17.67
N ASP A 243 -6.81 6.17 17.47
CA ASP A 243 -6.63 5.26 16.34
C ASP A 243 -7.31 5.82 15.08
N TRP A 244 -7.05 7.11 14.82
CA TRP A 244 -7.63 7.88 13.73
C TRP A 244 -7.33 7.28 12.35
N MET A 245 -6.08 6.85 12.10
CA MET A 245 -5.66 6.20 10.86
C MET A 245 -6.45 4.91 10.61
N SER A 246 -6.57 4.05 11.64
CA SER A 246 -7.33 2.81 11.55
C SER A 246 -8.81 3.07 11.27
N ARG A 247 -9.37 4.15 11.81
CA ARG A 247 -10.79 4.50 11.68
C ARG A 247 -11.16 4.97 10.28
N TYR A 248 -10.33 5.85 9.68
CA TYR A 248 -10.70 6.55 8.45
C TYR A 248 -10.02 6.04 7.19
N PHE A 249 -8.83 5.42 7.31
CA PHE A 249 -8.02 5.09 6.14
C PHE A 249 -7.45 3.67 6.11
N PHE A 250 -7.28 2.98 7.25
CA PHE A 250 -6.55 1.73 7.24
C PHE A 250 -7.15 0.66 8.18
N THR A 251 -8.49 0.52 8.14
CA THR A 251 -9.20 -0.50 8.94
C THR A 251 -8.76 -1.91 8.53
N GLY A 252 -8.42 -2.73 9.51
CA GLY A 252 -8.06 -4.13 9.26
C GLY A 252 -6.67 -4.36 8.66
N GLY A 253 -5.90 -3.31 8.39
CA GLY A 253 -4.53 -3.44 7.87
C GLY A 253 -3.51 -3.84 8.94
N LEU A 254 -2.28 -4.04 8.48
CA LEU A 254 -1.10 -4.38 9.29
C LEU A 254 0.04 -3.41 9.03
N MET A 255 0.87 -3.19 10.04
CA MET A 255 2.26 -2.79 9.87
C MET A 255 3.13 -4.05 10.04
N PRO A 256 3.54 -4.70 8.94
CA PRO A 256 4.43 -5.87 9.03
C PRO A 256 5.81 -5.44 9.51
N ALA A 257 6.54 -6.35 10.15
CA ALA A 257 7.97 -6.18 10.30
C ALA A 257 8.70 -6.62 9.03
N SER A 258 9.87 -6.06 8.78
CA SER A 258 10.71 -6.45 7.62
C SER A 258 11.10 -7.94 7.64
N SER A 259 11.02 -8.59 8.79
CA SER A 259 11.28 -10.03 8.99
C SER A 259 10.04 -10.92 8.93
N THR A 260 8.83 -10.35 8.79
CA THR A 260 7.57 -11.10 8.91
C THR A 260 7.52 -12.32 7.99
N PHE A 261 7.92 -12.17 6.73
CA PHE A 261 7.84 -13.27 5.75
C PHE A 261 8.80 -14.42 6.01
N LEU A 262 9.84 -14.23 6.84
CA LEU A 262 10.74 -15.32 7.24
C LEU A 262 10.01 -16.44 8.00
N HIS A 263 8.85 -16.14 8.58
CA HIS A 263 8.02 -17.08 9.34
C HIS A 263 7.02 -17.86 8.47
N PHE A 264 6.97 -17.62 7.16
CA PHE A 264 5.97 -18.19 6.24
C PHE A 264 6.58 -18.87 5.00
N GLN A 265 7.74 -19.51 5.16
CA GLN A 265 8.48 -20.15 4.06
C GLN A 265 8.12 -21.64 3.82
N GLN A 266 6.87 -22.03 4.03
CA GLN A 266 6.45 -23.42 3.79
C GLN A 266 6.25 -23.70 2.30
N HIS A 267 5.70 -22.78 1.57
CA HIS A 267 5.32 -22.91 0.16
C HIS A 267 6.27 -22.16 -0.79
N LEU A 268 6.74 -21.02 -0.36
CA LEU A 268 7.66 -20.14 -1.09
C LEU A 268 8.91 -19.91 -0.23
N GLU A 269 10.08 -19.89 -0.85
CA GLU A 269 11.37 -19.65 -0.19
C GLU A 269 11.86 -18.25 -0.53
N LEU A 270 12.20 -17.44 0.47
CA LEU A 270 12.76 -16.11 0.27
C LEU A 270 14.15 -16.23 -0.39
N SER A 271 14.29 -15.64 -1.57
CA SER A 271 15.51 -15.64 -2.36
C SER A 271 16.31 -14.35 -2.19
N GLN A 272 15.61 -13.20 -2.19
CA GLN A 272 16.26 -11.89 -2.05
C GLN A 272 15.35 -10.93 -1.28
N HIS A 273 16.00 -10.01 -0.56
CA HIS A 273 15.33 -8.98 0.22
C HIS A 273 16.09 -7.65 0.08
N TRP A 274 15.38 -6.58 -0.27
CA TRP A 274 15.90 -5.22 -0.37
C TRP A 274 15.08 -4.28 0.50
N GLN A 275 15.67 -3.18 0.87
CA GLN A 275 15.00 -2.14 1.65
C GLN A 275 15.23 -0.77 1.03
N TRP A 276 14.23 0.11 1.10
CA TRP A 276 14.35 1.52 0.86
C TRP A 276 14.10 2.28 2.16
N SER A 277 14.78 3.42 2.32
CA SER A 277 14.48 4.35 3.40
C SER A 277 13.03 4.81 3.34
N GLY A 278 12.41 5.01 4.49
CA GLY A 278 11.09 5.62 4.57
C GLY A 278 11.02 7.02 3.98
N THR A 279 12.16 7.73 3.85
CA THR A 279 12.22 9.05 3.23
C THR A 279 11.71 9.08 1.78
N HIS A 280 11.72 7.95 1.07
CA HIS A 280 11.09 7.85 -0.24
C HIS A 280 9.57 7.98 -0.14
N TYR A 281 8.94 7.35 0.85
CA TYR A 281 7.50 7.50 1.07
C TYR A 281 7.15 8.87 1.66
N GLU A 282 8.00 9.42 2.54
CA GLU A 282 7.85 10.81 3.02
C GLU A 282 7.76 11.78 1.85
N LYS A 283 8.70 11.72 0.90
CA LYS A 283 8.71 12.57 -0.29
C LYS A 283 7.46 12.32 -1.16
N THR A 284 7.06 11.07 -1.34
CA THR A 284 5.87 10.69 -2.09
C THR A 284 4.61 11.32 -1.49
N ALA A 285 4.39 11.13 -0.18
CA ALA A 285 3.20 11.63 0.50
C ALA A 285 3.15 13.17 0.55
N ASN A 286 4.31 13.84 0.69
CA ASN A 286 4.40 15.29 0.60
C ASN A 286 4.07 15.80 -0.81
N ALA A 287 4.53 15.12 -1.87
CA ALA A 287 4.19 15.47 -3.25
C ALA A 287 2.69 15.31 -3.52
N TRP A 288 2.05 14.26 -3.00
CA TRP A 288 0.59 14.11 -3.09
C TRP A 288 -0.16 15.23 -2.37
N LEU A 289 0.30 15.63 -1.17
CA LEU A 289 -0.28 16.75 -0.42
C LEU A 289 -0.15 18.06 -1.20
N GLU A 290 1.03 18.32 -1.75
CA GLU A 290 1.29 19.52 -2.57
C GLU A 290 0.39 19.57 -3.81
N ASN A 291 0.25 18.45 -4.53
CA ASN A 291 -0.66 18.34 -5.67
C ASN A 291 -2.13 18.55 -5.25
N MET A 292 -2.57 17.96 -4.13
CA MET A 292 -3.92 18.15 -3.60
C MET A 292 -4.20 19.62 -3.29
N ASP A 293 -3.28 20.31 -2.62
CA ASP A 293 -3.41 21.71 -2.26
C ASP A 293 -3.36 22.62 -3.51
N HIS A 294 -2.49 22.31 -4.47
CA HIS A 294 -2.38 23.04 -5.73
C HIS A 294 -3.68 22.94 -6.57
N ASN A 295 -4.29 21.76 -6.59
CA ASN A 295 -5.52 21.52 -7.34
C ASN A 295 -6.82 21.73 -6.52
N ALA A 296 -6.74 22.46 -5.41
CA ALA A 296 -7.84 22.63 -4.46
C ALA A 296 -9.14 23.17 -5.11
N GLU A 297 -9.03 24.15 -6.03
CA GLU A 297 -10.19 24.73 -6.72
C GLU A 297 -10.95 23.69 -7.56
N GLN A 298 -10.23 22.80 -8.22
CA GLN A 298 -10.80 21.72 -9.01
C GLN A 298 -11.36 20.60 -8.14
N LEU A 299 -10.70 20.28 -7.02
CA LEU A 299 -10.99 19.11 -6.21
C LEU A 299 -12.11 19.34 -5.18
N LYS A 300 -12.23 20.54 -4.58
CA LYS A 300 -13.27 20.81 -3.56
C LYS A 300 -14.70 20.49 -4.04
N PRO A 301 -15.12 20.83 -5.28
CA PRO A 301 -16.44 20.44 -5.78
C PRO A 301 -16.66 18.92 -5.85
N LEU A 302 -15.59 18.10 -6.04
CA LEU A 302 -15.70 16.65 -5.98
C LEU A 302 -15.99 16.18 -4.56
N PHE A 303 -15.33 16.78 -3.55
CA PHE A 303 -15.59 16.50 -2.15
C PHE A 303 -17.02 16.87 -1.73
N GLU A 304 -17.52 18.01 -2.18
CA GLU A 304 -18.92 18.43 -1.94
C GLU A 304 -19.92 17.42 -2.51
N LYS A 305 -19.64 16.91 -3.71
CA LYS A 305 -20.49 15.89 -4.36
C LYS A 305 -20.49 14.55 -3.61
N VAL A 306 -19.34 14.11 -3.09
CA VAL A 306 -19.18 12.81 -2.43
C VAL A 306 -19.61 12.85 -0.97
N TYR A 307 -19.17 13.87 -0.23
CA TYR A 307 -19.30 13.95 1.23
C TYR A 307 -20.33 14.96 1.73
N ALA A 308 -21.00 15.68 0.83
CA ALA A 308 -22.03 16.67 1.15
C ALA A 308 -21.61 17.64 2.28
N GLN A 309 -22.33 17.66 3.42
CA GLN A 309 -22.04 18.53 4.57
C GLN A 309 -20.69 18.24 5.24
N ASP A 310 -20.11 17.05 5.05
CA ASP A 310 -18.85 16.65 5.66
C ASP A 310 -17.63 16.93 4.74
N ALA A 311 -17.84 17.56 3.58
CA ALA A 311 -16.81 17.80 2.56
C ALA A 311 -15.58 18.53 3.10
N ALA A 312 -15.77 19.57 3.92
CA ALA A 312 -14.65 20.32 4.51
C ALA A 312 -13.82 19.48 5.48
N ALA A 313 -14.49 18.65 6.29
CA ALA A 313 -13.81 17.73 7.22
C ALA A 313 -13.05 16.64 6.45
N TRP A 314 -13.63 16.06 5.40
CA TRP A 314 -12.97 15.07 4.57
C TRP A 314 -11.81 15.64 3.76
N TRP A 315 -11.91 16.88 3.27
CA TRP A 315 -10.78 17.58 2.67
C TRP A 315 -9.60 17.62 3.64
N GLN A 316 -9.84 18.06 4.88
CA GLN A 316 -8.79 18.13 5.89
C GLN A 316 -8.30 16.74 6.33
N ARG A 317 -9.18 15.72 6.39
CA ARG A 317 -8.78 14.34 6.68
C ARG A 317 -7.81 13.79 5.64
N TRP A 318 -8.02 14.03 4.36
CA TRP A 318 -7.09 13.61 3.31
C TRP A 318 -5.75 14.33 3.43
N ARG A 319 -5.73 15.62 3.73
CA ARG A 319 -4.49 16.35 4.01
C ARG A 319 -3.75 15.76 5.21
N ILE A 320 -4.47 15.49 6.32
CA ILE A 320 -3.90 14.86 7.51
C ILE A 320 -3.38 13.46 7.20
N PHE A 321 -4.06 12.70 6.38
CA PHE A 321 -3.61 11.37 5.94
C PHE A 321 -2.26 11.43 5.22
N PHE A 322 -2.10 12.35 4.26
CA PHE A 322 -0.81 12.53 3.59
C PHE A 322 0.28 13.03 4.54
N MET A 323 -0.03 13.97 5.42
CA MET A 323 0.90 14.41 6.47
C MET A 323 1.27 13.26 7.42
N ALA A 324 0.30 12.42 7.79
CA ALA A 324 0.56 11.28 8.67
C ALA A 324 1.47 10.24 8.01
N CYS A 325 1.27 9.94 6.74
CA CYS A 325 2.17 9.09 5.98
C CYS A 325 3.58 9.71 5.88
N ALA A 326 3.67 10.99 5.54
CA ALA A 326 4.96 11.68 5.43
C ALA A 326 5.74 11.67 6.76
N GLU A 327 5.10 12.05 7.88
CA GLU A 327 5.75 12.11 9.18
C GLU A 327 6.08 10.73 9.77
N LEU A 328 5.25 9.71 9.48
CA LEU A 328 5.52 8.35 9.89
C LEU A 328 6.77 7.81 9.18
N PHE A 329 6.76 7.85 7.84
CA PHE A 329 7.85 7.30 7.06
C PHE A 329 9.12 8.15 7.10
N GLY A 330 9.02 9.48 7.32
CA GLY A 330 10.15 10.37 7.55
C GLY A 330 10.74 10.30 8.97
N PHE A 331 10.06 9.60 9.90
CA PHE A 331 10.49 9.53 11.31
C PHE A 331 11.90 8.94 11.43
N GLU A 332 12.76 9.58 12.27
CA GLU A 332 14.17 9.21 12.42
C GLU A 332 14.90 9.08 11.06
N GLN A 333 14.66 10.01 10.16
CA GLN A 333 15.25 10.03 8.81
C GLN A 333 14.91 8.78 7.99
N GLY A 334 13.70 8.25 8.16
CA GLY A 334 13.21 7.08 7.45
C GLY A 334 13.80 5.75 7.91
N GLN A 335 14.32 5.69 9.15
CA GLN A 335 15.00 4.50 9.65
C GLN A 335 14.10 3.56 10.45
N GLU A 336 12.92 3.96 10.87
CA GLU A 336 12.00 3.11 11.64
C GLU A 336 10.95 2.44 10.72
N TRP A 337 10.17 3.22 9.99
CA TRP A 337 9.23 2.73 8.98
C TRP A 337 9.86 2.85 7.59
N ILE A 338 9.95 1.74 6.89
CA ILE A 338 10.72 1.56 5.66
C ILE A 338 9.89 0.86 4.60
N ILE A 339 10.45 0.71 3.43
CA ILE A 339 9.88 -0.11 2.35
C ILE A 339 10.70 -1.38 2.19
N GLY A 340 10.02 -2.52 2.18
CA GLY A 340 10.62 -3.83 1.92
C GLY A 340 10.26 -4.38 0.55
N HIS A 341 11.24 -4.91 -0.18
CA HIS A 341 11.01 -5.70 -1.40
C HIS A 341 11.50 -7.12 -1.18
N PHE A 342 10.70 -8.08 -1.57
CA PHE A 342 10.96 -9.49 -1.34
C PHE A 342 10.78 -10.27 -2.63
N LEU A 343 11.75 -11.11 -2.95
CA LEU A 343 11.68 -12.05 -4.05
C LEU A 343 11.67 -13.47 -3.51
N PHE A 344 10.66 -14.23 -3.87
CA PHE A 344 10.49 -15.62 -3.49
C PHE A 344 10.53 -16.51 -4.71
N LYS A 345 11.10 -17.69 -4.55
CA LYS A 345 11.02 -18.80 -5.50
C LYS A 345 10.06 -19.87 -4.98
N LYS A 346 9.47 -20.61 -5.89
CA LYS A 346 8.66 -21.78 -5.56
C LYS A 346 9.54 -22.80 -4.85
N LYS A 347 9.09 -23.30 -3.70
CA LYS A 347 9.82 -24.33 -2.99
C LYS A 347 9.65 -25.66 -3.73
N ALA A 348 10.76 -26.37 -3.98
CA ALA A 348 10.70 -27.72 -4.52
C ALA A 348 9.97 -28.63 -3.51
N VAL A 349 9.03 -29.40 -4.00
CA VAL A 349 8.26 -30.38 -3.21
C VAL A 349 9.11 -31.62 -3.01
#